data_a530d2b932e303c702800f7f0446d4ff
#
_entry.id   a530d2b932e303c702800f7f0446d4ff
#
_cell.length_a   1.000
_cell.length_b   1.000
_cell.length_c   1.000
_cell.angle_alpha   90.00
_cell.angle_beta   90.00
_cell.angle_gamma   90.00
#
_symmetry.space_group_name_H-M   'P 1'
#
loop_
_entity.id
_entity.type
_entity.pdbx_description
1 polymer ?
#
loop_
_entity_poly.entity_id
_entity_poly.type
_entity_poly.pdbx_seq_one_letter_code
_entity_poly.pdbx_strand_id
1 'polypeptide(L)'
;GNGKTSPPVYLKEAGLITLMDINGIGTDATIGEHIETLKTRNYITEEKTSKFLIPTKLGISLIHGFQQMGLGPVITKPFFRSEMEQSINKIISGELDGRDVLKQCIDTYYKVFETTRRNGDILSRAAKLI
;
A
#
# COMPACT_ATOMS: atom_id res chain seq x y z
N GLY A 1 28.65 -18.02 13.21
CA GLY A 1 27.54 -17.65 12.41
C GLY A 1 27.35 -18.59 11.27
N ASN A 2 26.42 -19.40 11.38
CA ASN A 2 26.17 -20.37 10.39
C ASN A 2 25.35 -19.86 9.27
N GLY A 3 25.17 -18.57 9.14
CA GLY A 3 24.52 -17.97 8.01
C GLY A 3 23.06 -18.39 7.79
N LYS A 4 22.46 -19.08 8.74
CA LYS A 4 21.03 -19.39 8.65
C LYS A 4 20.23 -18.19 9.08
N THR A 5 19.66 -17.50 8.12
CA THR A 5 18.67 -16.47 8.40
C THR A 5 17.30 -17.12 8.44
N SER A 6 16.55 -16.87 9.49
CA SER A 6 15.15 -17.27 9.54
C SER A 6 14.33 -16.38 8.57
N PRO A 7 13.29 -16.93 7.92
CA PRO A 7 12.38 -16.09 7.15
C PRO A 7 11.82 -14.98 8.02
N PRO A 8 11.57 -13.78 7.48
CA PRO A 8 10.92 -12.74 8.27
C PRO A 8 9.59 -13.25 8.81
N VAL A 9 9.33 -13.03 10.10
CA VAL A 9 8.02 -13.32 10.67
C VAL A 9 7.02 -12.28 10.20
N TYR A 10 5.75 -12.68 10.17
CA TYR A 10 4.67 -11.75 9.88
C TYR A 10 4.61 -10.65 10.93
N LEU A 11 4.12 -9.49 10.53
CA LEU A 11 3.95 -8.36 11.44
C LEU A 11 2.72 -8.54 12.30
N LYS A 12 2.79 -8.01 13.51
CA LYS A 12 1.60 -7.72 14.33
C LYS A 12 1.15 -6.30 14.02
N GLU A 13 -0.05 -5.96 14.47
CA GLU A 13 -0.62 -4.62 14.23
C GLU A 13 0.33 -3.50 14.69
N ALA A 14 0.91 -3.65 15.88
CA ALA A 14 1.86 -2.67 16.40
C ALA A 14 3.09 -2.50 15.49
N GLY A 15 3.61 -3.59 14.95
CA GLY A 15 4.73 -3.54 14.00
C GLY A 15 4.37 -2.87 12.70
N LEU A 16 3.18 -3.14 12.18
CA LEU A 16 2.68 -2.49 10.97
C LEU A 16 2.46 -0.99 11.19
N ILE A 17 1.89 -0.60 12.32
CA ILE A 17 1.72 0.81 12.68
C ILE A 17 3.07 1.52 12.70
N THR A 18 4.07 0.91 13.32
CA THR A 18 5.43 1.46 13.38
C THR A 18 6.02 1.65 11.99
N LEU A 19 5.87 0.66 11.11
CA LEU A 19 6.38 0.77 9.74
C LEU A 19 5.65 1.84 8.94
N MET A 20 4.35 1.97 9.10
CA MET A 20 3.57 3.02 8.44
C MET A 20 4.01 4.39 8.92
N ASP A 21 4.22 4.55 10.21
CA ASP A 21 4.68 5.81 10.80
C ASP A 21 6.09 6.18 10.30
N ILE A 22 7.02 5.24 10.34
CA ILE A 22 8.39 5.46 9.85
C ILE A 22 8.40 5.87 8.37
N ASN A 23 7.50 5.30 7.57
CA ASN A 23 7.41 5.61 6.15
C ASN A 23 6.48 6.79 5.84
N GLY A 24 5.95 7.45 6.86
CA GLY A 24 5.08 8.62 6.69
C GLY A 24 3.74 8.30 6.04
N ILE A 25 3.22 7.10 6.25
CA ILE A 25 1.93 6.67 5.70
C ILE A 25 0.86 6.82 6.75
N GLY A 26 -0.14 7.65 6.47
CA GLY A 26 -1.22 7.92 7.39
C GLY A 26 -0.83 8.87 8.51
N THR A 27 -1.75 9.10 9.43
CA THR A 27 -1.56 9.89 10.63
C THR A 27 -1.86 9.03 11.84
N ASP A 28 -1.49 9.47 13.04
CA ASP A 28 -1.81 8.76 14.27
C ASP A 28 -3.30 8.41 14.37
N ALA A 29 -4.16 9.30 13.87
CA ALA A 29 -5.60 9.09 13.92
C ALA A 29 -6.12 8.12 12.83
N THR A 30 -5.42 7.95 11.70
CA THR A 30 -5.93 7.21 10.54
C THR A 30 -5.29 5.84 10.32
N ILE A 31 -4.13 5.58 10.91
CA ILE A 31 -3.41 4.32 10.70
C ILE A 31 -4.26 3.12 11.13
N GLY A 32 -4.89 3.20 12.32
CA GLY A 32 -5.76 2.13 12.81
C GLY A 32 -6.94 1.85 11.89
N GLU A 33 -7.55 2.90 11.35
CA GLU A 33 -8.65 2.77 10.39
C GLU A 33 -8.21 2.12 9.08
N HIS A 34 -7.02 2.44 8.60
CA HIS A 34 -6.47 1.81 7.39
C HIS A 34 -6.30 0.30 7.60
N ILE A 35 -5.76 -0.10 8.74
CA ILE A 35 -5.55 -1.52 9.05
C ILE A 35 -6.89 -2.26 9.17
N GLU A 36 -7.86 -1.67 9.84
CA GLU A 36 -9.21 -2.25 9.94
C GLU A 36 -9.87 -2.39 8.56
N THR A 37 -9.69 -1.42 7.68
CA THR A 37 -10.19 -1.49 6.31
C THR A 37 -9.58 -2.67 5.55
N LEU A 38 -8.28 -2.90 5.70
CA LEU A 38 -7.61 -4.04 5.07
C LEU A 38 -8.20 -5.38 5.55
N LYS A 39 -8.49 -5.49 6.85
CA LYS A 39 -9.13 -6.69 7.41
C LYS A 39 -10.55 -6.85 6.88
N THR A 40 -11.33 -5.78 6.89
CA THR A 40 -12.73 -5.79 6.44
C THR A 40 -12.85 -6.19 4.98
N ARG A 41 -11.91 -5.76 4.14
CA ARG A 41 -11.88 -6.10 2.72
C ARG A 41 -11.22 -7.45 2.42
N ASN A 42 -10.81 -8.18 3.45
CA ASN A 42 -10.17 -9.50 3.33
C ASN A 42 -8.84 -9.49 2.57
N TYR A 43 -8.10 -8.40 2.62
CA TYR A 43 -6.75 -8.36 2.08
C TYR A 43 -5.72 -8.94 3.05
N ILE A 44 -6.00 -8.83 4.35
CA ILE A 44 -5.22 -9.46 5.42
C ILE A 44 -6.17 -10.09 6.43
N THR A 45 -5.65 -11.08 7.16
CA THR A 45 -6.34 -11.66 8.33
C THR A 45 -5.43 -11.58 9.55
N GLU A 46 -6.02 -11.58 10.72
CA GLU A 46 -5.28 -11.63 11.98
C GLU A 46 -5.42 -13.02 12.58
N GLU A 47 -4.31 -13.68 12.85
CA GLU A 47 -4.33 -14.98 13.51
C GLU A 47 -4.74 -14.81 14.98
N LYS A 48 -5.66 -15.65 15.44
CA LYS A 48 -6.27 -15.50 16.76
C LYS A 48 -5.27 -15.68 17.92
N THR A 49 -4.33 -16.59 17.77
CA THR A 49 -3.38 -16.93 18.83
C THR A 49 -2.18 -16.00 18.85
N SER A 50 -1.49 -15.89 17.73
CA SER A 50 -0.24 -15.12 17.62
C SER A 50 -0.47 -13.64 17.38
N LYS A 51 -1.67 -13.27 16.91
CA LYS A 51 -2.00 -11.90 16.47
C LYS A 51 -1.20 -11.42 15.27
N PHE A 52 -0.56 -12.32 14.54
CA PHE A 52 0.11 -11.96 13.30
C PHE A 52 -0.90 -11.57 12.22
N LEU A 53 -0.55 -10.53 11.47
CA LEU A 53 -1.29 -10.12 10.29
C LEU A 53 -0.77 -10.92 9.09
N ILE A 54 -1.65 -11.68 8.48
CA ILE A 54 -1.29 -12.59 7.40
C ILE A 54 -1.99 -12.13 6.12
N PRO A 55 -1.26 -11.90 5.01
CA PRO A 55 -1.89 -11.56 3.75
C PRO A 55 -2.73 -12.74 3.25
N THR A 56 -3.92 -12.43 2.75
CA THR A 56 -4.80 -13.43 2.15
C THR A 56 -4.36 -13.72 0.71
N LYS A 57 -4.90 -14.80 0.14
CA LYS A 57 -4.70 -15.07 -1.29
C LYS A 57 -5.18 -13.91 -2.15
N LEU A 58 -6.30 -13.29 -1.78
CA LEU A 58 -6.82 -12.12 -2.48
C LEU A 58 -5.84 -10.96 -2.43
N GLY A 59 -5.30 -10.64 -1.25
CA GLY A 59 -4.32 -9.57 -1.10
C GLY A 59 -3.05 -9.81 -1.91
N ILE A 60 -2.51 -11.03 -1.84
CA ILE A 60 -1.31 -11.42 -2.59
C ILE A 60 -1.57 -11.34 -4.10
N SER A 61 -2.71 -11.85 -4.56
CA SER A 61 -3.07 -11.83 -5.97
C SER A 61 -3.23 -10.41 -6.52
N LEU A 62 -3.79 -9.52 -5.73
CA LEU A 62 -3.95 -8.12 -6.10
C LEU A 62 -2.58 -7.45 -6.31
N ILE A 63 -1.66 -7.65 -5.39
CA ILE A 63 -0.29 -7.11 -5.52
C ILE A 63 0.41 -7.67 -6.74
N HIS A 64 0.31 -8.98 -6.98
CA HIS A 64 0.89 -9.60 -8.18
C HIS A 64 0.29 -9.02 -9.46
N GLY A 65 -1.02 -8.80 -9.48
CA GLY A 65 -1.70 -8.18 -10.62
C GLY A 65 -1.15 -6.79 -10.93
N PHE A 66 -0.99 -5.96 -9.91
CA PHE A 66 -0.41 -4.62 -10.08
C PHE A 66 1.05 -4.68 -10.54
N GLN A 67 1.84 -5.62 -10.02
CA GLN A 67 3.22 -5.81 -10.46
C GLN A 67 3.28 -6.22 -11.94
N GLN A 68 2.41 -7.11 -12.38
CA GLN A 68 2.34 -7.53 -13.79
C GLN A 68 1.96 -6.38 -14.73
N MET A 69 1.17 -5.43 -14.26
CA MET A 69 0.84 -4.23 -15.02
C MET A 69 1.95 -3.18 -15.04
N GLY A 70 3.06 -3.42 -14.35
CA GLY A 70 4.14 -2.45 -14.23
C GLY A 70 3.88 -1.34 -13.23
N LEU A 71 2.86 -1.48 -12.39
CA LEU A 71 2.48 -0.49 -11.39
C LEU A 71 3.06 -0.77 -10.00
N GLY A 72 3.86 -1.83 -9.86
CA GLY A 72 4.44 -2.21 -8.59
C GLY A 72 5.08 -1.06 -7.83
N PRO A 73 6.04 -0.35 -8.42
CA PRO A 73 6.72 0.75 -7.71
C PRO A 73 5.81 1.88 -7.28
N VAL A 74 4.71 2.10 -8.00
CA VAL A 74 3.77 3.19 -7.73
C VAL A 74 2.78 2.82 -6.62
N ILE A 75 2.26 1.59 -6.66
CA ILE A 75 1.17 1.19 -5.78
C ILE A 75 1.65 0.44 -4.54
N THR A 76 2.69 -0.40 -4.70
CA THR A 76 3.10 -1.33 -3.65
C THR A 76 4.25 -0.82 -2.78
N LYS A 77 4.89 0.29 -3.14
CA LYS A 77 6.01 0.82 -2.37
C LYS A 77 5.54 1.96 -1.45
N PRO A 78 5.92 1.95 -0.18
CA PRO A 78 5.50 2.97 0.77
C PRO A 78 6.03 4.36 0.42
N PHE A 79 7.16 4.45 -0.28
CA PHE A 79 7.79 5.71 -0.64
C PHE A 79 6.85 6.63 -1.44
N PHE A 80 6.16 6.08 -2.43
CA PHE A 80 5.25 6.89 -3.26
C PHE A 80 4.11 7.50 -2.43
N ARG A 81 3.51 6.71 -1.56
CA ARG A 81 2.44 7.17 -0.70
C ARG A 81 2.91 8.25 0.27
N SER A 82 4.07 8.05 0.89
CA SER A 82 4.69 9.00 1.79
C SER A 82 4.99 10.32 1.10
N GLU A 83 5.63 10.27 -0.07
CA GLU A 83 5.96 11.46 -0.86
C GLU A 83 4.72 12.28 -1.18
N MET A 84 3.64 11.62 -1.55
CA MET A 84 2.39 12.27 -1.87
C MET A 84 1.74 12.92 -0.66
N GLU A 85 1.71 12.25 0.47
CA GLU A 85 1.18 12.83 1.70
C GLU A 85 2.00 14.05 2.15
N GLN A 86 3.32 13.98 2.04
CA GLN A 86 4.19 15.11 2.33
C GLN A 86 3.94 16.29 1.39
N SER A 87 3.72 16.03 0.11
CA SER A 87 3.40 17.08 -0.87
C SER A 87 2.09 17.79 -0.55
N ILE A 88 1.07 17.04 -0.17
CA ILE A 88 -0.22 17.60 0.26
C ILE A 88 -0.02 18.48 1.49
N ASN A 89 0.73 18.01 2.48
CA ASN A 89 1.02 18.79 3.69
C ASN A 89 1.76 20.09 3.37
N LYS A 90 2.69 20.07 2.43
CA LYS A 90 3.42 21.26 1.98
C LYS A 90 2.51 22.26 1.27
N ILE A 91 1.52 21.80 0.53
CA ILE A 91 0.49 22.67 -0.06
C ILE A 91 -0.31 23.36 1.03
N ILE A 92 -0.75 22.60 2.02
CA ILE A 92 -1.55 23.11 3.14
C ILE A 92 -0.76 24.15 3.94
N SER A 93 0.54 23.93 4.16
CA SER A 93 1.40 24.87 4.87
C SER A 93 1.83 26.08 4.04
N GLY A 94 1.53 26.10 2.75
CA GLY A 94 1.89 27.18 1.84
C GLY A 94 3.33 27.11 1.31
N GLU A 95 4.07 26.04 1.59
CA GLU A 95 5.45 25.89 1.12
C GLU A 95 5.55 25.60 -0.37
N LEU A 96 4.52 24.97 -0.96
CA LEU A 96 4.47 24.65 -2.37
C LEU A 96 3.23 25.24 -3.02
N ASP A 97 3.37 25.59 -4.31
CA ASP A 97 2.22 25.99 -5.11
C ASP A 97 1.33 24.75 -5.35
N GLY A 98 0.10 24.85 -4.86
CA GLY A 98 -0.86 23.75 -4.96
C GLY A 98 -1.19 23.35 -6.38
N ARG A 99 -1.06 24.26 -7.36
CA ARG A 99 -1.39 23.96 -8.76
C ARG A 99 -0.44 22.94 -9.36
N ASP A 100 0.87 23.13 -9.21
CA ASP A 100 1.86 22.24 -9.79
C ASP A 100 1.83 20.87 -9.13
N VAL A 101 1.74 20.82 -7.80
CA VAL A 101 1.69 19.56 -7.07
C VAL A 101 0.39 18.82 -7.35
N LEU A 102 -0.74 19.52 -7.38
CA LEU A 102 -2.02 18.92 -7.72
C LEU A 102 -2.01 18.34 -9.12
N LYS A 103 -1.42 19.05 -10.08
CA LYS A 103 -1.28 18.56 -11.46
C LYS A 103 -0.45 17.28 -11.51
N GLN A 104 0.68 17.22 -10.81
CA GLN A 104 1.50 16.02 -10.76
C GLN A 104 0.75 14.85 -10.13
N CYS A 105 0.01 15.08 -9.06
CA CYS A 105 -0.79 14.05 -8.42
C CYS A 105 -1.90 13.53 -9.35
N ILE A 106 -2.60 14.44 -10.03
CA ILE A 106 -3.65 14.08 -10.98
C ILE A 106 -3.06 13.27 -12.14
N ASP A 107 -1.95 13.72 -12.71
CA ASP A 107 -1.29 13.01 -13.81
C ASP A 107 -0.88 11.60 -13.40
N THR A 108 -0.32 11.44 -12.20
CA THR A 108 0.09 10.14 -11.69
C THR A 108 -1.09 9.21 -11.47
N TYR A 109 -2.15 9.70 -10.82
CA TYR A 109 -3.35 8.90 -10.59
C TYR A 109 -4.08 8.57 -11.89
N TYR A 110 -4.15 9.51 -12.82
CA TYR A 110 -4.73 9.26 -14.12
C TYR A 110 -3.99 8.15 -14.85
N LYS A 111 -2.66 8.17 -14.80
CA LYS A 111 -1.83 7.14 -15.41
C LYS A 111 -2.06 5.77 -14.78
N VAL A 112 -2.15 5.71 -13.45
CA VAL A 112 -2.47 4.48 -12.73
C VAL A 112 -3.87 4.00 -13.10
N PHE A 113 -4.85 4.89 -13.11
CA PHE A 113 -6.23 4.58 -13.45
C PHE A 113 -6.35 4.04 -14.88
N GLU A 114 -5.74 4.71 -15.85
CA GLU A 114 -5.77 4.27 -17.25
C GLU A 114 -5.07 2.92 -17.44
N THR A 115 -3.93 2.71 -16.79
CA THR A 115 -3.21 1.44 -16.86
C THR A 115 -4.04 0.32 -16.25
N THR A 116 -4.68 0.56 -15.12
CA THR A 116 -5.55 -0.42 -14.47
C THR A 116 -6.76 -0.74 -15.32
N ARG A 117 -7.39 0.28 -15.92
CA ARG A 117 -8.54 0.10 -16.80
C ARG A 117 -8.20 -0.74 -18.03
N ARG A 118 -7.04 -0.44 -18.67
CA ARG A 118 -6.59 -1.17 -19.87
C ARG A 118 -6.20 -2.61 -19.57
N ASN A 119 -5.70 -2.88 -18.39
CA ASN A 119 -5.18 -4.18 -17.99
C ASN A 119 -6.03 -4.85 -16.91
N GLY A 120 -7.32 -4.52 -16.85
CA GLY A 120 -8.24 -5.10 -15.89
C GLY A 120 -8.33 -6.62 -15.99
N ASP A 121 -8.10 -7.18 -17.16
CA ASP A 121 -8.02 -8.62 -17.38
C ASP A 121 -6.85 -9.27 -16.62
N ILE A 122 -5.73 -8.56 -16.45
CA ILE A 122 -4.58 -9.03 -15.67
C ILE A 122 -4.96 -9.16 -14.20
N LEU A 123 -5.63 -8.16 -13.64
CA LEU A 123 -6.13 -8.23 -12.26
C LEU A 123 -7.15 -9.33 -12.08
N SER A 124 -8.05 -9.46 -13.03
CA SER A 124 -9.07 -10.52 -13.01
C SER A 124 -8.43 -11.90 -13.05
N ARG A 125 -7.42 -12.11 -13.88
CA ARG A 125 -6.68 -13.38 -13.94
C ARG A 125 -5.91 -13.64 -12.65
N ALA A 126 -5.26 -12.62 -12.08
CA ALA A 126 -4.55 -12.77 -10.81
C ALA A 126 -5.52 -13.18 -9.68
N ALA A 127 -6.69 -12.57 -9.63
CA ALA A 127 -7.72 -12.92 -8.65
C ALA A 127 -8.24 -14.36 -8.83
N LYS A 128 -8.29 -14.86 -10.04
CA LYS A 128 -8.75 -16.23 -10.34
C LYS A 128 -7.78 -17.32 -9.90
N LEU A 129 -6.54 -16.96 -9.57
CA LEU A 129 -5.56 -17.92 -9.05
C LEU A 129 -5.77 -18.25 -7.58
N ILE A 130 -6.73 -17.63 -6.96
CA ILE A 130 -7.07 -17.87 -5.54
C ILE A 130 -7.79 -19.20 -5.35
#